data_6682c3cf535d19138cca89c114349643
#
_entry.id   6682c3cf535d19138cca89c114349643
#
_cell.length_a   1.000
_cell.length_b   1.000
_cell.length_c   1.000
_cell.angle_alpha   90.00
_cell.angle_beta   90.00
_cell.angle_gamma   90.00
#
_symmetry.space_group_name_H-M   'P 1'
#
loop_
_entity.id
_entity.type
_entity.pdbx_description
1 polymer ?
#
loop_
_entity_poly.entity_id
_entity_poly.type
_entity_poly.pdbx_seq_one_letter_code
_entity_poly.pdbx_strand_id
1 'polypeptide(L)'
;SDFKVAISEVFDVDIFLRVLAADVFTSNWDGYSFNINNFYLYHNPRTDKFEYLPYDLDNSFGIDWFNINWGTRNVYDWTSDSHNNVLTDRVLQVSDFKDRYTYYLQKLVNNYAHPNQFFPIIDCLHDQITPFAEADTYRTLDYGYSVEDFHDSYEQKLQGHVKYGVKEYVTARRNSI
;
A
#
# COMPACT_ATOMS: atom_id res chain seq x y z
N SER A 1 -4.32 -25.97 -10.41
CA SER A 1 -3.60 -25.85 -11.69
C SER A 1 -2.12 -26.14 -11.47
N ASP A 2 -1.41 -26.55 -12.49
CA ASP A 2 0.02 -26.82 -12.43
C ASP A 2 0.80 -25.59 -11.92
N PHE A 3 0.35 -24.38 -12.29
CA PHE A 3 0.92 -23.13 -11.78
C PHE A 3 0.80 -23.01 -10.27
N LYS A 4 -0.37 -23.35 -9.68
CA LYS A 4 -0.58 -23.28 -8.22
C LYS A 4 0.44 -24.13 -7.47
N VAL A 5 0.68 -25.35 -7.93
CA VAL A 5 1.64 -26.28 -7.32
C VAL A 5 3.07 -25.73 -7.51
N ALA A 6 3.47 -25.46 -8.74
CA ALA A 6 4.82 -25.03 -9.06
C ALA A 6 5.24 -23.73 -8.35
N ILE A 7 4.35 -22.72 -8.31
CA ILE A 7 4.69 -21.45 -7.62
C ILE A 7 4.81 -21.67 -6.11
N SER A 8 3.98 -22.53 -5.51
CA SER A 8 4.01 -22.78 -4.07
C SER A 8 5.25 -23.57 -3.61
N GLU A 9 5.93 -24.25 -4.52
CA GLU A 9 7.19 -24.93 -4.24
C GLU A 9 8.37 -23.95 -4.12
N VAL A 10 8.39 -22.88 -4.93
CA VAL A 10 9.54 -21.99 -5.06
C VAL A 10 9.33 -20.59 -4.48
N PHE A 11 8.11 -20.23 -4.11
CA PHE A 11 7.73 -18.88 -3.68
C PHE A 11 6.77 -18.93 -2.50
N ASP A 12 6.98 -18.05 -1.49
CA ASP A 12 6.04 -17.90 -0.39
C ASP A 12 4.84 -17.05 -0.82
N VAL A 13 3.86 -17.71 -1.41
CA VAL A 13 2.63 -17.07 -1.88
C VAL A 13 1.84 -16.44 -0.74
N ASP A 14 1.89 -17.01 0.47
CA ASP A 14 1.14 -16.48 1.62
C ASP A 14 1.67 -15.13 2.08
N ILE A 15 2.99 -14.98 2.21
CA ILE A 15 3.63 -13.69 2.50
C ILE A 15 3.28 -12.67 1.40
N PHE A 16 3.40 -13.06 0.13
CA PHE A 16 3.07 -12.17 -0.99
C PHE A 16 1.62 -11.67 -0.94
N LEU A 17 0.65 -12.56 -0.68
CA LEU A 17 -0.77 -12.17 -0.60
C LEU A 17 -1.07 -11.23 0.58
N ARG A 18 -0.37 -11.37 1.70
CA ARG A 18 -0.49 -10.43 2.84
C ARG A 18 0.06 -9.06 2.49
N VAL A 19 1.24 -9.03 1.87
CA VAL A 19 1.84 -7.76 1.43
C VAL A 19 0.99 -7.13 0.35
N LEU A 20 0.52 -7.88 -0.64
CA LEU A 20 -0.39 -7.38 -1.66
C LEU A 20 -1.66 -6.77 -1.06
N ALA A 21 -2.25 -7.41 -0.04
CA ALA A 21 -3.43 -6.85 0.64
C ALA A 21 -3.10 -5.53 1.35
N ALA A 22 -1.92 -5.41 1.96
CA ALA A 22 -1.45 -4.17 2.58
C ALA A 22 -1.16 -3.09 1.54
N ASP A 23 -0.42 -3.39 0.47
CA ASP A 23 -0.11 -2.47 -0.61
C ASP A 23 -1.39 -1.93 -1.27
N VAL A 24 -2.33 -2.82 -1.56
CA VAL A 24 -3.62 -2.43 -2.16
C VAL A 24 -4.45 -1.60 -1.18
N PHE A 25 -4.45 -1.91 0.11
CA PHE A 25 -5.15 -1.09 1.11
C PHE A 25 -4.53 0.28 1.24
N THR A 26 -3.21 0.39 1.39
CA THR A 26 -2.51 1.69 1.51
C THR A 26 -2.39 2.43 0.19
N SER A 27 -2.72 1.79 -0.92
CA SER A 27 -2.51 2.26 -2.29
C SER A 27 -1.05 2.56 -2.59
N ASN A 28 -0.17 1.67 -2.17
CA ASN A 28 1.22 1.68 -2.58
C ASN A 28 1.33 1.31 -4.07
N TRP A 29 1.09 2.32 -4.92
CA TRP A 29 1.11 2.13 -6.37
C TRP A 29 2.55 2.02 -6.92
N ASP A 30 3.55 2.55 -6.22
CA ASP A 30 4.95 2.48 -6.66
C ASP A 30 5.63 1.15 -6.31
N GLY A 31 4.87 0.20 -5.78
CA GLY A 31 5.29 -1.17 -5.55
C GLY A 31 5.21 -2.05 -6.82
N TYR A 32 5.57 -3.32 -6.67
CA TYR A 32 5.57 -4.30 -7.76
C TYR A 32 4.22 -4.40 -8.48
N SER A 33 3.13 -4.46 -7.71
CA SER A 33 1.82 -4.82 -8.26
C SER A 33 1.19 -3.78 -9.18
N PHE A 34 1.70 -2.54 -9.19
CA PHE A 34 1.26 -1.52 -10.13
C PHE A 34 2.41 -1.00 -11.00
N ASN A 35 3.51 -0.53 -10.41
CA ASN A 35 4.61 0.14 -11.13
C ASN A 35 5.84 -0.76 -11.37
N ILE A 36 5.82 -2.02 -10.91
CA ILE A 36 6.96 -2.99 -10.99
C ILE A 36 8.25 -2.39 -10.40
N ASN A 37 8.14 -1.71 -9.27
CA ASN A 37 9.24 -1.02 -8.60
C ASN A 37 9.26 -1.38 -7.11
N ASN A 38 10.25 -0.92 -6.37
CA ASN A 38 10.31 -0.89 -4.92
C ASN A 38 10.05 -2.24 -4.22
N PHE A 39 10.73 -3.29 -4.66
CA PHE A 39 10.64 -4.61 -4.04
C PHE A 39 11.95 -5.38 -4.13
N TYR A 40 12.09 -6.36 -3.25
CA TYR A 40 13.14 -7.38 -3.31
C TYR A 40 12.53 -8.78 -3.31
N LEU A 41 13.25 -9.71 -3.91
CA LEU A 41 13.02 -11.14 -3.75
C LEU A 41 14.19 -11.73 -2.94
N TYR A 42 13.88 -12.24 -1.77
CA TYR A 42 14.84 -12.87 -0.88
C TYR A 42 14.69 -14.39 -0.92
N HIS A 43 15.74 -15.11 -1.27
CA HIS A 43 15.75 -16.56 -1.16
C HIS A 43 16.01 -16.97 0.29
N ASN A 44 14.99 -17.50 0.95
CA ASN A 44 15.10 -17.94 2.34
C ASN A 44 15.69 -19.35 2.40
N PRO A 45 16.92 -19.54 2.92
CA PRO A 45 17.56 -20.86 2.94
C PRO A 45 16.92 -21.88 3.91
N ARG A 46 15.99 -21.44 4.78
CA ARG A 46 15.26 -22.35 5.67
C ARG A 46 14.09 -23.03 4.99
N THR A 47 13.43 -22.32 4.09
CA THR A 47 12.22 -22.79 3.40
C THR A 47 12.51 -23.20 1.96
N ASP A 48 13.68 -22.85 1.46
CA ASP A 48 14.10 -22.99 0.05
C ASP A 48 13.13 -22.28 -0.91
N LYS A 49 12.54 -21.14 -0.47
CA LYS A 49 11.59 -20.35 -1.24
C LYS A 49 12.04 -18.91 -1.35
N PHE A 50 11.60 -18.26 -2.40
CA PHE A 50 11.66 -16.80 -2.50
C PHE A 50 10.52 -16.17 -1.69
N GLU A 51 10.87 -15.14 -0.95
CA GLU A 51 9.96 -14.28 -0.20
C GLU A 51 9.96 -12.88 -0.83
N TYR A 52 8.78 -12.27 -0.90
CA TYR A 52 8.61 -10.92 -1.37
C TYR A 52 8.78 -9.93 -0.22
N LEU A 53 9.62 -8.93 -0.40
CA LEU A 53 9.87 -7.85 0.56
C LEU A 53 9.54 -6.51 -0.10
N PRO A 54 8.57 -5.76 0.44
CA PRO A 54 8.28 -4.41 -0.04
C PRO A 54 9.40 -3.45 0.41
N TYR A 55 9.60 -2.40 -0.38
CA TYR A 55 10.57 -1.35 -0.13
C TYR A 55 9.98 -0.02 -0.55
N ASP A 56 10.40 1.08 0.09
CA ASP A 56 10.02 2.46 -0.25
C ASP A 56 8.49 2.66 -0.39
N LEU A 57 7.81 2.82 0.74
CA LEU A 57 6.35 2.86 0.81
C LEU A 57 5.79 4.29 0.88
N ASP A 58 6.54 5.30 0.47
CA ASP A 58 6.19 6.72 0.58
C ASP A 58 5.02 7.12 -0.34
N ASN A 59 4.93 6.51 -1.52
CA ASN A 59 3.85 6.74 -2.48
C ASN A 59 2.58 5.95 -2.14
N SER A 60 1.99 6.27 -1.00
CA SER A 60 0.81 5.58 -0.45
C SER A 60 -0.20 6.57 0.15
N PHE A 61 -1.29 6.05 0.73
CA PHE A 61 -2.37 6.82 1.36
C PHE A 61 -2.99 7.91 0.47
N GLY A 62 -3.11 7.62 -0.84
CA GLY A 62 -3.77 8.51 -1.79
C GLY A 62 -2.88 9.56 -2.44
N ILE A 63 -1.57 9.47 -2.28
CA ILE A 63 -0.61 10.19 -3.14
C ILE A 63 -0.85 9.77 -4.59
N ASP A 64 -0.97 10.73 -5.51
CA ASP A 64 -1.37 10.44 -6.89
C ASP A 64 -0.62 11.26 -7.93
N TRP A 65 -0.03 10.56 -8.90
CA TRP A 65 0.67 11.13 -10.06
C TRP A 65 -0.01 10.78 -11.40
N PHE A 66 -1.11 9.99 -11.36
CA PHE A 66 -1.74 9.39 -12.54
C PHE A 66 -3.17 9.87 -12.79
N ASN A 67 -3.68 10.75 -11.93
CA ASN A 67 -5.10 11.14 -11.90
C ASN A 67 -6.03 9.95 -11.64
N ILE A 68 -5.61 9.05 -10.74
CA ILE A 68 -6.36 7.87 -10.29
C ILE A 68 -6.95 8.15 -8.91
N ASN A 69 -8.21 7.77 -8.71
CA ASN A 69 -8.80 7.79 -7.38
C ASN A 69 -8.42 6.51 -6.61
N TRP A 70 -7.28 6.56 -5.93
CA TRP A 70 -6.75 5.44 -5.18
C TRP A 70 -7.65 5.01 -4.01
N GLY A 71 -8.39 5.93 -3.42
CA GLY A 71 -9.31 5.65 -2.31
C GLY A 71 -10.47 4.73 -2.70
N THR A 72 -10.81 4.65 -3.98
CA THR A 72 -11.94 3.84 -4.48
C THR A 72 -11.57 2.84 -5.58
N ARG A 73 -10.26 2.73 -5.93
CA ARG A 73 -9.81 1.79 -6.96
C ARG A 73 -10.17 0.35 -6.58
N ASN A 74 -10.65 -0.41 -7.56
CA ASN A 74 -11.03 -1.81 -7.37
C ASN A 74 -9.84 -2.65 -6.90
N VAL A 75 -10.01 -3.37 -5.80
CA VAL A 75 -8.97 -4.19 -5.18
C VAL A 75 -8.55 -5.42 -6.00
N TYR A 76 -9.40 -5.84 -6.93
CA TYR A 76 -9.13 -6.98 -7.83
C TYR A 76 -8.67 -6.55 -9.22
N ASP A 77 -8.67 -5.24 -9.49
CA ASP A 77 -8.18 -4.62 -10.72
C ASP A 77 -7.10 -3.61 -10.35
N TRP A 78 -6.06 -4.11 -9.69
CA TRP A 78 -5.02 -3.28 -9.11
C TRP A 78 -3.87 -3.03 -10.06
N THR A 79 -3.51 -4.02 -10.87
CA THR A 79 -2.37 -3.95 -11.78
C THR A 79 -2.52 -2.84 -12.83
N SER A 80 -1.40 -2.34 -13.33
CA SER A 80 -1.39 -1.31 -14.38
C SER A 80 -1.39 -1.95 -15.76
N ASP A 81 -2.21 -1.42 -16.68
CA ASP A 81 -2.18 -1.82 -18.09
C ASP A 81 -0.86 -1.47 -18.79
N SER A 82 -0.08 -0.56 -18.20
CA SER A 82 1.22 -0.13 -18.74
C SER A 82 2.34 -1.14 -18.48
N HIS A 83 2.14 -2.11 -17.58
CA HIS A 83 3.15 -3.06 -17.15
C HIS A 83 2.64 -4.48 -17.16
N ASN A 84 3.52 -5.43 -17.41
CA ASN A 84 3.19 -6.85 -17.33
C ASN A 84 3.42 -7.40 -15.91
N ASN A 85 2.42 -7.31 -15.06
CA ASN A 85 2.45 -7.75 -13.67
C ASN A 85 2.23 -9.26 -13.53
N VAL A 86 3.07 -10.07 -14.18
CA VAL A 86 2.88 -11.51 -14.33
C VAL A 86 2.60 -12.24 -13.02
N LEU A 87 3.33 -11.89 -11.94
CA LEU A 87 3.16 -12.59 -10.65
C LEU A 87 1.79 -12.28 -10.05
N THR A 88 1.43 -11.00 -9.91
CA THR A 88 0.14 -10.59 -9.33
C THR A 88 -1.03 -11.15 -10.13
N ASP A 89 -1.00 -11.00 -11.46
CA ASP A 89 -2.09 -11.44 -12.34
C ASP A 89 -2.28 -12.95 -12.28
N ARG A 90 -1.20 -13.72 -12.35
CA ARG A 90 -1.28 -15.17 -12.32
C ARG A 90 -1.65 -15.73 -10.96
N VAL A 91 -1.18 -15.11 -9.88
CA VAL A 91 -1.53 -15.52 -8.53
C VAL A 91 -3.02 -15.29 -8.28
N LEU A 92 -3.57 -14.12 -8.65
CA LEU A 92 -4.99 -13.81 -8.45
C LEU A 92 -5.94 -14.55 -9.41
N GLN A 93 -5.44 -15.18 -10.49
CA GLN A 93 -6.22 -16.09 -11.32
C GLN A 93 -6.48 -17.45 -10.65
N VAL A 94 -5.71 -17.81 -9.62
CA VAL A 94 -5.95 -19.03 -8.83
C VAL A 94 -6.99 -18.74 -7.76
N SER A 95 -8.15 -19.41 -7.81
CA SER A 95 -9.29 -19.16 -6.92
C SER A 95 -8.89 -19.18 -5.44
N ASP A 96 -8.18 -20.22 -4.99
CA ASP A 96 -7.77 -20.38 -3.60
C ASP A 96 -6.84 -19.24 -3.13
N PHE A 97 -6.00 -18.72 -4.01
CA PHE A 97 -5.14 -17.57 -3.70
C PHE A 97 -5.94 -16.27 -3.65
N LYS A 98 -6.86 -16.10 -4.57
CA LYS A 98 -7.78 -14.94 -4.57
C LYS A 98 -8.66 -14.92 -3.33
N ASP A 99 -9.19 -16.07 -2.90
CA ASP A 99 -9.99 -16.19 -1.68
C ASP A 99 -9.15 -15.85 -0.44
N ARG A 100 -7.88 -16.27 -0.39
CA ARG A 100 -6.94 -15.93 0.68
C ARG A 100 -6.58 -14.45 0.68
N TYR A 101 -6.35 -13.85 -0.47
CA TYR A 101 -6.15 -12.41 -0.62
C TYR A 101 -7.36 -11.63 -0.10
N THR A 102 -8.56 -12.02 -0.49
CA THR A 102 -9.82 -11.44 0.00
C THR A 102 -9.93 -11.54 1.53
N TYR A 103 -9.58 -12.70 2.09
CA TYR A 103 -9.53 -12.88 3.55
C TYR A 103 -8.57 -11.91 4.22
N TYR A 104 -7.37 -11.69 3.67
CA TYR A 104 -6.40 -10.75 4.23
C TYR A 104 -6.87 -9.30 4.13
N LEU A 105 -7.47 -8.89 3.02
CA LEU A 105 -8.09 -7.57 2.89
C LEU A 105 -9.18 -7.36 3.94
N GLN A 106 -10.12 -8.31 4.07
CA GLN A 106 -11.20 -8.22 5.06
C GLN A 106 -10.66 -8.16 6.49
N LYS A 107 -9.66 -8.99 6.79
CA LYS A 107 -9.01 -8.99 8.11
C LYS A 107 -8.33 -7.66 8.39
N LEU A 108 -7.65 -7.07 7.42
CA LEU A 108 -7.00 -5.78 7.55
C LEU A 108 -8.03 -4.67 7.80
N VAL A 109 -9.07 -4.59 6.98
CA VAL A 109 -10.12 -3.59 7.05
C VAL A 109 -10.91 -3.67 8.37
N ASN A 110 -11.25 -4.90 8.81
CA ASN A 110 -12.10 -5.08 9.98
C ASN A 110 -11.34 -4.98 11.31
N ASN A 111 -10.10 -5.44 11.36
CA ASN A 111 -9.37 -5.59 12.61
C ASN A 111 -8.28 -4.53 12.84
N TYR A 112 -7.67 -4.01 11.76
CA TYR A 112 -6.49 -3.13 11.89
C TYR A 112 -6.75 -1.72 11.39
N ALA A 113 -7.47 -1.56 10.28
CA ALA A 113 -7.73 -0.26 9.67
C ALA A 113 -9.00 0.43 10.20
N HIS A 114 -9.56 -0.05 11.32
CA HIS A 114 -10.70 0.64 11.95
C HIS A 114 -10.24 1.98 12.53
N PRO A 115 -10.95 3.11 12.24
CA PRO A 115 -10.55 4.43 12.71
C PRO A 115 -10.21 4.52 14.19
N ASN A 116 -11.03 3.90 15.05
CA ASN A 116 -10.82 3.91 16.52
C ASN A 116 -9.51 3.23 16.97
N GLN A 117 -8.91 2.40 16.13
CA GLN A 117 -7.63 1.71 16.41
C GLN A 117 -6.48 2.33 15.64
N PHE A 118 -6.71 2.70 14.40
CA PHE A 118 -5.66 3.14 13.49
C PHE A 118 -5.34 4.64 13.65
N PHE A 119 -6.34 5.50 13.85
CA PHE A 119 -6.12 6.94 14.03
C PHE A 119 -5.26 7.30 15.24
N PRO A 120 -5.43 6.69 16.43
CA PRO A 120 -4.50 6.93 17.53
C PRO A 120 -3.04 6.57 17.22
N ILE A 121 -2.80 5.58 16.36
CA ILE A 121 -1.45 5.23 15.91
C ILE A 121 -0.90 6.33 14.97
N ILE A 122 -1.72 6.79 14.03
CA ILE A 122 -1.37 7.89 13.13
C ILE A 122 -1.06 9.14 13.94
N ASP A 123 -1.92 9.52 14.92
CA ASP A 123 -1.72 10.68 15.77
C ASP A 123 -0.42 10.58 16.58
N CYS A 124 -0.15 9.42 17.16
CA CYS A 124 1.08 9.18 17.91
C CYS A 124 2.33 9.34 17.02
N LEU A 125 2.29 8.81 15.78
CA LEU A 125 3.40 8.96 14.84
C LEU A 125 3.56 10.41 14.38
N HIS A 126 2.47 11.12 14.12
CA HIS A 126 2.48 12.54 13.80
C HIS A 126 3.15 13.34 14.91
N ASP A 127 2.73 13.15 16.16
CA ASP A 127 3.31 13.85 17.31
C ASP A 127 4.81 13.59 17.45
N GLN A 128 5.25 12.35 17.19
CA GLN A 128 6.67 12.00 17.27
C GLN A 128 7.52 12.70 16.20
N ILE A 129 7.02 12.85 14.98
CA ILE A 129 7.79 13.48 13.89
C ILE A 129 7.62 15.00 13.83
N THR A 130 6.59 15.56 14.46
CA THR A 130 6.28 17.00 14.43
C THR A 130 7.46 17.90 14.76
N PRO A 131 8.23 17.71 15.85
CA PRO A 131 9.37 18.60 16.16
C PRO A 131 10.44 18.63 15.06
N PHE A 132 10.63 17.51 14.37
CA PHE A 132 11.58 17.42 13.27
C PHE A 132 11.03 18.03 11.99
N ALA A 133 9.76 17.80 11.73
CA ALA A 133 9.06 18.37 10.59
C ALA A 133 8.97 19.90 10.65
N GLU A 134 8.75 20.47 11.85
CA GLU A 134 8.73 21.92 12.08
C GLU A 134 10.13 22.54 11.98
N ALA A 135 11.16 21.81 12.38
CA ALA A 135 12.56 22.26 12.31
C ALA A 135 13.20 22.10 10.93
N ASP A 136 12.53 21.41 9.99
CA ASP A 136 13.06 21.17 8.65
C ASP A 136 13.04 22.43 7.79
N THR A 137 14.23 23.03 7.63
CA THR A 137 14.42 24.24 6.81
C THR A 137 14.43 23.96 5.30
N TYR A 138 14.51 22.71 4.89
CA TYR A 138 14.56 22.29 3.49
C TYR A 138 13.20 21.86 2.93
N ARG A 139 12.19 21.72 3.76
CA ARG A 139 10.85 21.24 3.40
C ARG A 139 10.28 21.84 2.13
N THR A 140 10.39 23.17 1.98
CA THR A 140 9.81 23.89 0.84
C THR A 140 10.60 23.75 -0.46
N LEU A 141 11.79 23.14 -0.43
CA LEU A 141 12.60 22.93 -1.64
C LEU A 141 12.05 21.82 -2.52
N ASP A 142 11.30 20.88 -1.92
CA ASP A 142 10.58 19.84 -2.63
C ASP A 142 9.09 20.21 -2.68
N TYR A 143 8.46 20.23 -3.82
CA TYR A 143 7.03 20.54 -4.07
C TYR A 143 6.45 21.80 -3.39
N GLY A 144 7.20 22.52 -2.57
CA GLY A 144 6.79 23.77 -1.94
C GLY A 144 5.87 23.65 -0.73
N TYR A 145 5.68 22.45 -0.17
CA TYR A 145 4.83 22.26 1.01
C TYR A 145 5.41 22.90 2.28
N SER A 146 4.54 23.58 3.02
CA SER A 146 4.84 24.27 4.27
C SER A 146 4.71 23.36 5.49
N VAL A 147 5.02 23.90 6.68
CA VAL A 147 4.72 23.23 7.97
C VAL A 147 3.20 23.11 8.19
N GLU A 148 2.43 24.12 7.77
CA GLU A 148 0.97 24.07 7.84
C GLU A 148 0.41 22.95 6.96
N ASP A 149 0.93 22.79 5.74
CA ASP A 149 0.56 21.66 4.86
C ASP A 149 0.91 20.30 5.50
N PHE A 150 2.02 20.21 6.25
CA PHE A 150 2.35 18.99 6.99
C PHE A 150 1.25 18.65 8.03
N HIS A 151 0.78 19.62 8.81
CA HIS A 151 -0.29 19.39 9.78
C HIS A 151 -1.62 19.09 9.08
N ASP A 152 -1.96 19.83 8.05
CA ASP A 152 -3.21 19.67 7.30
C ASP A 152 -3.30 18.31 6.58
N SER A 153 -2.19 17.79 6.07
CA SER A 153 -2.14 16.53 5.31
C SER A 153 -2.61 15.29 6.08
N TYR A 154 -2.75 15.37 7.38
CA TYR A 154 -3.33 14.30 8.20
C TYR A 154 -4.84 14.17 8.05
N GLU A 155 -5.53 15.31 7.98
CA GLU A 155 -6.98 15.37 8.02
C GLU A 155 -7.59 15.62 6.64
N GLN A 156 -6.89 16.34 5.76
CA GLN A 156 -7.44 16.81 4.50
C GLN A 156 -6.46 16.73 3.34
N LYS A 157 -7.01 16.67 2.14
CA LYS A 157 -6.23 16.78 0.90
C LYS A 157 -5.53 18.13 0.81
N LEU A 158 -4.37 18.12 0.16
CA LEU A 158 -3.69 19.33 -0.24
C LEU A 158 -3.79 19.56 -1.76
N GLN A 159 -3.01 20.47 -2.27
CA GLN A 159 -2.85 20.64 -3.71
C GLN A 159 -1.84 19.61 -4.30
N GLY A 160 -1.75 19.59 -5.63
CA GLY A 160 -0.79 18.73 -6.33
C GLY A 160 -1.15 17.25 -6.24
N HIS A 161 -0.19 16.45 -5.81
CA HIS A 161 -0.30 14.99 -5.75
C HIS A 161 -0.91 14.46 -4.44
N VAL A 162 -1.13 15.28 -3.42
CA VAL A 162 -1.75 14.89 -2.14
C VAL A 162 -3.27 14.98 -2.28
N LYS A 163 -3.91 13.92 -2.76
CA LYS A 163 -5.35 13.89 -3.10
C LYS A 163 -6.26 13.58 -1.92
N TYR A 164 -5.70 13.12 -0.81
CA TYR A 164 -6.39 12.80 0.44
C TYR A 164 -5.54 13.24 1.63
N GLY A 165 -6.19 13.60 2.73
CA GLY A 165 -5.56 13.52 4.04
C GLY A 165 -5.41 12.04 4.45
N VAL A 166 -4.43 11.73 5.28
CA VAL A 166 -4.15 10.33 5.66
C VAL A 166 -5.38 9.66 6.28
N LYS A 167 -6.06 10.32 7.22
CA LYS A 167 -7.28 9.80 7.87
C LYS A 167 -8.48 9.78 6.92
N GLU A 168 -8.61 10.79 6.07
CA GLU A 168 -9.62 10.85 5.02
C GLU A 168 -9.47 9.65 4.07
N TYR A 169 -8.24 9.38 3.62
CA TYR A 169 -7.92 8.24 2.77
C TYR A 169 -8.32 6.90 3.41
N VAL A 170 -7.88 6.67 4.65
CA VAL A 170 -8.18 5.42 5.39
C VAL A 170 -9.69 5.20 5.47
N THR A 171 -10.45 6.26 5.75
CA THR A 171 -11.92 6.20 5.82
C THR A 171 -12.53 5.87 4.46
N ALA A 172 -12.12 6.58 3.40
CA ALA A 172 -12.61 6.36 2.04
C ALA A 172 -12.28 4.95 1.55
N ARG A 173 -11.02 4.54 1.74
CA ARG A 173 -10.54 3.22 1.31
C ARG A 173 -11.24 2.08 2.01
N ARG A 174 -11.39 2.18 3.33
CA ARG A 174 -12.12 1.20 4.14
C ARG A 174 -13.57 1.03 3.68
N ASN A 175 -14.23 2.12 3.32
CA ASN A 175 -15.62 2.08 2.86
C ASN A 175 -15.77 1.53 1.43
N SER A 176 -14.70 1.50 0.66
CA SER A 176 -14.69 1.01 -0.73
C SER A 176 -14.37 -0.48 -0.87
N ILE A 177 -13.85 -1.11 0.18
CA ILE A 177 -13.51 -2.54 0.26
C ILE A 177 -14.60 -3.32 0.99
#